data_7b9b1835573f11067dda1bff29844394
#
_entry.id   7b9b1835573f11067dda1bff29844394
#
_cell.length_a   1.000
_cell.length_b   1.000
_cell.length_c   1.000
_cell.angle_alpha   90.00
_cell.angle_beta   90.00
_cell.angle_gamma   90.00
#
_symmetry.space_group_name_H-M   'P 1'
#
loop_
_entity.id
_entity.type
_entity.pdbx_description
1 polymer ?
#
loop_
_entity_poly.entity_id
_entity_poly.type
_entity_poly.pdbx_seq_one_letter_code
_entity_poly.pdbx_strand_id
1 'polypeptide(L)'
;MKSCSIILILSVLFLCGCSSYPVPPEMVAKYAENIVVDGIHNEKGWSETPEYQLTTARSRMKELHPDLREKYGRNPASPGTVRLLFDRQYLYVGAVLTDDDIISLGTRDQQVHCGEGDVFEIFLKPENANYYWELHITPAGYCAVIFYPSRGYHFLSKIVMPEVRPLKKIKYKSVISGTLNRSGDFDRLWSLEAAIPLDELAAKGIPFDSDHPWRILIGRYNYSCHQKICELSSFPQLNRFNFHAHEEYGTIRLVRAKSKIRP
;
A
#
# COMPACT_ATOMS: atom_id res chain seq x y z
N MET A 1 -8.32 -77.17 -11.16
CA MET A 1 -7.30 -76.09 -10.99
C MET A 1 -8.03 -74.78 -10.89
N LYS A 2 -8.13 -74.21 -9.70
CA LYS A 2 -8.83 -72.86 -9.46
C LYS A 2 -7.76 -71.79 -9.41
N SER A 3 -7.81 -70.87 -10.38
CA SER A 3 -6.92 -69.71 -10.44
C SER A 3 -7.45 -68.66 -9.47
N CYS A 4 -6.60 -68.26 -8.52
CA CYS A 4 -6.89 -67.22 -7.54
C CYS A 4 -6.26 -65.93 -8.05
N SER A 5 -7.09 -64.98 -8.53
CA SER A 5 -6.63 -63.66 -8.94
C SER A 5 -6.50 -62.74 -7.71
N ILE A 6 -5.27 -62.34 -7.42
CA ILE A 6 -4.97 -61.34 -6.36
C ILE A 6 -5.19 -59.95 -6.95
N ILE A 7 -6.19 -59.23 -6.45
CA ILE A 7 -6.43 -57.80 -6.77
C ILE A 7 -5.54 -56.98 -5.82
N LEU A 8 -4.51 -56.36 -6.39
CA LEU A 8 -3.65 -55.43 -5.69
C LEU A 8 -4.32 -54.06 -5.65
N ILE A 9 -4.86 -53.66 -4.48
CA ILE A 9 -5.43 -52.33 -4.28
C ILE A 9 -4.27 -51.38 -3.97
N LEU A 10 -3.92 -50.55 -4.96
CA LEU A 10 -2.95 -49.47 -4.80
C LEU A 10 -3.62 -48.28 -4.09
N SER A 11 -3.37 -48.13 -2.79
CA SER A 11 -3.83 -46.97 -2.01
C SER A 11 -2.95 -45.77 -2.36
N VAL A 12 -3.46 -44.86 -3.20
CA VAL A 12 -2.82 -43.56 -3.44
C VAL A 12 -3.10 -42.66 -2.25
N LEU A 13 -2.12 -42.50 -1.37
CA LEU A 13 -2.13 -41.51 -0.32
C LEU A 13 -1.96 -40.14 -0.98
N PHE A 14 -3.06 -39.40 -1.14
CA PHE A 14 -3.02 -37.98 -1.41
C PHE A 14 -2.46 -37.25 -0.16
N LEU A 15 -1.18 -36.98 -0.17
CA LEU A 15 -0.61 -35.97 0.74
C LEU A 15 -1.15 -34.61 0.33
N CYS A 16 -2.25 -34.19 0.94
CA CYS A 16 -2.69 -32.79 0.92
C CYS A 16 -1.63 -31.97 1.65
N GLY A 17 -0.64 -31.50 0.92
CA GLY A 17 0.28 -30.48 1.40
C GLY A 17 -0.53 -29.22 1.66
N CYS A 18 -0.91 -28.95 2.90
CA CYS A 18 -1.36 -27.63 3.32
C CYS A 18 -0.19 -26.68 3.07
N SER A 19 -0.20 -26.03 1.93
CA SER A 19 0.61 -24.83 1.71
C SER A 19 0.10 -23.78 2.69
N SER A 20 0.74 -23.67 3.85
CA SER A 20 0.50 -22.58 4.78
C SER A 20 0.97 -21.30 4.07
N TYR A 21 0.04 -20.54 3.54
CA TYR A 21 0.36 -19.16 3.13
C TYR A 21 0.96 -18.45 4.33
N PRO A 22 2.08 -17.75 4.18
CA PRO A 22 2.64 -16.98 5.28
C PRO A 22 1.59 -15.99 5.78
N VAL A 23 1.46 -15.89 7.10
CA VAL A 23 0.54 -14.92 7.72
C VAL A 23 0.87 -13.53 7.15
N PRO A 24 -0.11 -12.81 6.59
CA PRO A 24 0.14 -11.49 6.05
C PRO A 24 0.73 -10.57 7.13
N PRO A 25 1.73 -9.75 6.81
CA PRO A 25 2.28 -8.81 7.79
C PRO A 25 1.22 -7.82 8.24
N GLU A 26 1.30 -7.43 9.50
CA GLU A 26 0.35 -6.53 10.13
C GLU A 26 0.85 -5.09 10.12
N MET A 27 -0.01 -4.15 9.78
CA MET A 27 0.21 -2.72 9.99
C MET A 27 -0.67 -2.23 11.15
N VAL A 28 -0.02 -1.74 12.19
CA VAL A 28 -0.69 -1.19 13.36
C VAL A 28 -1.07 0.26 13.09
N ALA A 29 -2.35 0.57 13.19
CA ALA A 29 -2.84 1.94 13.29
C ALA A 29 -3.13 2.25 14.76
N LYS A 30 -2.46 3.24 15.35
CA LYS A 30 -2.75 3.69 16.71
C LYS A 30 -3.80 4.77 16.73
N TYR A 31 -4.63 4.75 17.77
CA TYR A 31 -5.59 5.83 17.99
C TYR A 31 -4.87 7.12 18.36
N ALA A 32 -5.18 8.20 17.65
CA ALA A 32 -4.69 9.54 17.91
C ALA A 32 -5.82 10.55 17.67
N GLU A 33 -5.78 11.67 18.36
CA GLU A 33 -6.71 12.79 18.20
C GLU A 33 -5.95 14.03 17.74
N ASN A 34 -6.68 14.96 17.12
CA ASN A 34 -6.16 16.25 16.70
C ASN A 34 -5.00 16.17 15.69
N ILE A 35 -5.08 15.22 14.74
CA ILE A 35 -4.15 15.16 13.63
C ILE A 35 -4.48 16.26 12.63
N VAL A 36 -3.50 17.09 12.33
CA VAL A 36 -3.58 18.15 11.32
C VAL A 36 -2.97 17.62 10.03
N VAL A 37 -3.75 17.58 8.97
CA VAL A 37 -3.26 17.08 7.67
C VAL A 37 -2.53 18.22 6.96
N ASP A 38 -1.24 18.38 7.27
CA ASP A 38 -0.37 19.42 6.70
C ASP A 38 0.84 18.87 5.93
N GLY A 39 1.01 17.52 5.92
CA GLY A 39 2.09 16.81 5.27
C GLY A 39 3.35 16.70 6.14
N ILE A 40 3.29 17.12 7.41
CA ILE A 40 4.41 17.13 8.36
C ILE A 40 4.07 16.29 9.58
N HIS A 41 4.82 15.22 9.84
CA HIS A 41 4.54 14.26 10.91
C HIS A 41 5.05 14.76 12.28
N ASN A 42 4.58 15.91 12.72
CA ASN A 42 5.02 16.57 13.96
C ASN A 42 4.13 16.28 15.18
N GLU A 43 2.92 15.74 14.99
CA GLU A 43 2.08 15.33 16.10
C GLU A 43 2.65 14.11 16.80
N LYS A 44 2.49 14.09 18.12
CA LYS A 44 2.96 13.00 18.98
C LYS A 44 2.51 11.62 18.52
N GLY A 45 1.31 11.50 17.97
CA GLY A 45 0.79 10.24 17.44
C GLY A 45 1.73 9.58 16.43
N TRP A 46 2.31 10.35 15.53
CA TRP A 46 3.22 9.84 14.51
C TRP A 46 4.52 9.25 15.10
N SER A 47 5.05 9.84 16.16
CA SER A 47 6.24 9.31 16.82
C SER A 47 5.98 8.07 17.68
N GLU A 48 4.74 7.83 18.05
CA GLU A 48 4.34 6.72 18.92
C GLU A 48 3.84 5.48 18.16
N THR A 49 3.57 5.61 16.87
CA THR A 49 3.10 4.48 16.03
C THR A 49 4.27 3.80 15.31
N PRO A 50 4.19 2.49 15.03
CA PRO A 50 5.21 1.80 14.27
C PRO A 50 5.46 2.41 12.90
N GLU A 51 6.71 2.40 12.48
CA GLU A 51 7.15 2.77 11.15
C GLU A 51 7.42 1.54 10.31
N TYR A 52 6.98 1.57 9.06
CA TYR A 52 7.11 0.48 8.10
C TYR A 52 7.94 0.95 6.91
N GLN A 53 8.98 0.19 6.57
CA GLN A 53 9.86 0.49 5.44
C GLN A 53 9.25 -0.03 4.14
N LEU A 54 9.23 0.77 3.10
CA LEU A 54 8.94 0.30 1.75
C LEU A 54 10.11 -0.55 1.24
N THR A 55 9.79 -1.63 0.55
CA THR A 55 10.76 -2.62 0.08
C THR A 55 10.55 -2.97 -1.39
N THR A 56 11.62 -3.34 -2.07
CA THR A 56 11.57 -3.86 -3.44
C THR A 56 10.94 -5.25 -3.46
N ALA A 57 10.19 -5.58 -4.50
CA ALA A 57 9.60 -6.92 -4.66
C ALA A 57 10.68 -8.02 -4.72
N ARG A 58 10.36 -9.20 -4.20
CA ARG A 58 11.31 -10.33 -4.11
C ARG A 58 11.83 -10.82 -5.46
N SER A 59 10.97 -10.79 -6.50
CA SER A 59 11.40 -11.13 -7.86
C SER A 59 12.49 -10.21 -8.36
N ARG A 60 12.34 -8.89 -8.12
CA ARG A 60 13.31 -7.88 -8.56
C ARG A 60 14.67 -8.09 -7.91
N MET A 61 14.68 -8.46 -6.63
CA MET A 61 15.94 -8.77 -5.92
C MET A 61 16.72 -9.92 -6.56
N LYS A 62 16.02 -10.90 -7.19
CA LYS A 62 16.68 -12.00 -7.90
C LYS A 62 17.28 -11.57 -9.24
N GLU A 63 16.70 -10.56 -9.86
CA GLU A 63 17.15 -10.02 -11.15
C GLU A 63 18.32 -9.04 -11.00
N LEU A 64 18.53 -8.46 -9.82
CA LEU A 64 19.64 -7.56 -9.56
C LEU A 64 20.99 -8.28 -9.63
N HIS A 65 21.99 -7.58 -10.19
CA HIS A 65 23.37 -8.05 -10.12
C HIS A 65 23.80 -8.30 -8.65
N PRO A 66 24.64 -9.30 -8.36
CA PRO A 66 25.09 -9.60 -6.99
C PRO A 66 25.55 -8.37 -6.20
N ASP A 67 26.34 -7.50 -6.78
CA ASP A 67 26.88 -6.28 -6.14
C ASP A 67 25.75 -5.31 -5.73
N LEU A 68 24.72 -5.19 -6.56
CA LEU A 68 23.54 -4.38 -6.24
C LEU A 68 22.69 -5.01 -5.14
N ARG A 69 22.62 -6.36 -5.10
CA ARG A 69 21.96 -7.07 -3.98
C ARG A 69 22.69 -6.86 -2.67
N GLU A 70 24.00 -6.86 -2.68
CA GLU A 70 24.81 -6.58 -1.52
C GLU A 70 24.62 -5.14 -1.04
N LYS A 71 24.63 -4.18 -1.97
CA LYS A 71 24.52 -2.76 -1.67
C LYS A 71 23.13 -2.35 -1.15
N TYR A 72 22.06 -2.82 -1.80
CA TYR A 72 20.70 -2.36 -1.49
C TYR A 72 19.87 -3.40 -0.74
N GLY A 73 20.19 -4.69 -0.88
CA GLY A 73 19.39 -5.77 -0.28
C GLY A 73 17.94 -5.70 -0.77
N ARG A 74 17.01 -5.71 0.19
CA ARG A 74 15.58 -5.53 -0.08
C ARG A 74 15.12 -4.07 -0.12
N ASN A 75 16.01 -3.15 0.21
CA ASN A 75 15.71 -1.73 0.25
C ASN A 75 15.79 -1.13 -1.16
N PRO A 76 14.87 -0.25 -1.54
CA PRO A 76 14.98 0.54 -2.75
C PRO A 76 16.16 1.52 -2.65
N ALA A 77 16.64 2.02 -3.79
CA ALA A 77 17.67 3.05 -3.85
C ALA A 77 17.16 4.36 -3.22
N SER A 78 15.86 4.64 -3.39
CA SER A 78 15.17 5.77 -2.77
C SER A 78 14.25 5.26 -1.67
N PRO A 79 14.72 5.16 -0.40
CA PRO A 79 13.94 4.63 0.71
C PRO A 79 12.68 5.42 0.99
N GLY A 80 11.66 4.74 1.50
CA GLY A 80 10.44 5.36 1.97
C GLY A 80 9.91 4.67 3.22
N THR A 81 9.25 5.42 4.08
CA THR A 81 8.60 4.92 5.30
C THR A 81 7.15 5.32 5.35
N VAL A 82 6.35 4.52 6.02
CA VAL A 82 4.93 4.76 6.21
C VAL A 82 4.51 4.46 7.63
N ARG A 83 3.55 5.24 8.14
CA ARG A 83 2.92 5.10 9.46
C ARG A 83 1.43 5.20 9.34
N LEU A 84 0.70 4.56 10.26
CA LEU A 84 -0.75 4.63 10.34
C LEU A 84 -1.21 5.13 11.70
N LEU A 85 -2.20 6.03 11.65
CA LEU A 85 -2.99 6.44 12.82
C LEU A 85 -4.48 6.30 12.49
N PHE A 86 -5.34 6.35 13.47
CA PHE A 86 -6.78 6.45 13.25
C PHE A 86 -7.47 7.20 14.38
N ASP A 87 -8.63 7.76 14.09
CA ASP A 87 -9.57 8.27 15.08
C ASP A 87 -10.98 7.70 14.86
N ARG A 88 -11.99 8.40 15.26
CA ARG A 88 -13.40 7.97 15.07
C ARG A 88 -13.91 8.21 13.64
N GLN A 89 -13.23 9.02 12.86
CA GLN A 89 -13.68 9.50 11.55
C GLN A 89 -12.74 9.09 10.42
N TYR A 90 -11.44 8.97 10.69
CA TYR A 90 -10.42 8.82 9.67
C TYR A 90 -9.40 7.72 9.98
N LEU A 91 -8.97 7.03 8.93
CA LEU A 91 -7.67 6.38 8.87
C LEU A 91 -6.65 7.40 8.34
N TYR A 92 -5.60 7.65 9.10
CA TYR A 92 -4.51 8.52 8.67
C TYR A 92 -3.34 7.69 8.17
N VAL A 93 -2.81 8.07 7.03
CA VAL A 93 -1.60 7.50 6.43
C VAL A 93 -0.60 8.62 6.27
N GLY A 94 0.57 8.47 6.92
CA GLY A 94 1.69 9.39 6.80
C GLY A 94 2.88 8.69 6.15
N ALA A 95 3.55 9.33 5.19
CA ALA A 95 4.73 8.79 4.55
C ALA A 95 5.84 9.83 4.39
N VAL A 96 7.10 9.35 4.49
CA VAL A 96 8.30 10.13 4.17
C VAL A 96 9.08 9.35 3.12
N LEU A 97 9.34 9.98 1.99
CA LEU A 97 9.84 9.33 0.78
C LEU A 97 11.11 10.06 0.31
N THR A 98 12.26 9.43 0.46
CA THR A 98 13.52 9.95 -0.12
C THR A 98 13.39 9.97 -1.63
N ASP A 99 13.84 11.04 -2.25
CA ASP A 99 13.70 11.27 -3.68
C ASP A 99 14.76 12.25 -4.15
N ASP A 100 15.48 11.91 -5.19
CA ASP A 100 16.57 12.73 -5.75
C ASP A 100 16.16 13.55 -6.98
N ASP A 101 14.93 13.33 -7.49
CA ASP A 101 14.39 14.04 -8.67
C ASP A 101 12.86 13.96 -8.63
N ILE A 102 12.22 14.88 -7.90
CA ILE A 102 10.79 14.86 -7.64
C ILE A 102 9.99 15.24 -8.90
N ILE A 103 9.32 14.28 -9.50
CA ILE A 103 8.59 14.41 -10.75
C ILE A 103 7.08 14.21 -10.53
N SER A 104 6.26 15.14 -10.96
CA SER A 104 4.81 15.00 -10.93
C SER A 104 4.19 15.81 -12.07
N LEU A 105 3.81 15.13 -13.15
CA LEU A 105 3.27 15.74 -14.37
C LEU A 105 1.75 15.83 -14.37
N GLY A 106 1.07 15.09 -13.48
CA GLY A 106 -0.36 15.21 -13.28
C GLY A 106 -0.76 16.62 -12.86
N THR A 107 -1.90 17.10 -13.36
CA THR A 107 -2.29 18.51 -13.27
C THR A 107 -3.58 18.76 -12.49
N ARG A 108 -4.26 17.72 -12.01
CA ARG A 108 -5.54 17.83 -11.30
C ARG A 108 -5.88 16.60 -10.47
N ASP A 109 -6.77 16.79 -9.52
CA ASP A 109 -7.41 15.69 -8.80
C ASP A 109 -8.20 14.77 -9.73
N GLN A 110 -8.35 13.52 -9.31
CA GLN A 110 -9.09 12.47 -10.01
C GLN A 110 -8.52 12.11 -11.40
N GLN A 111 -7.30 12.51 -11.69
CA GLN A 111 -6.49 11.96 -12.77
C GLN A 111 -5.81 10.69 -12.26
N VAL A 112 -5.76 9.64 -13.08
CA VAL A 112 -4.93 8.46 -12.77
C VAL A 112 -3.47 8.85 -12.92
N HIS A 113 -2.70 8.81 -11.82
CA HIS A 113 -1.35 9.38 -11.77
C HIS A 113 -0.23 8.38 -12.06
N CYS A 114 -0.50 7.08 -12.06
CA CYS A 114 0.51 6.09 -12.42
C CYS A 114 0.98 6.32 -13.88
N GLY A 115 2.29 6.49 -14.08
CA GLY A 115 2.85 6.88 -15.38
C GLY A 115 3.04 8.39 -15.59
N GLU A 116 2.55 9.23 -14.68
CA GLU A 116 2.67 10.70 -14.73
C GLU A 116 3.71 11.25 -13.72
N GLY A 117 4.67 10.43 -13.32
CA GLY A 117 5.68 10.77 -12.32
C GLY A 117 5.48 10.02 -11.00
N ASP A 118 6.05 10.57 -9.93
CA ASP A 118 6.00 9.98 -8.60
C ASP A 118 4.59 9.92 -8.06
N VAL A 119 4.26 8.77 -7.52
CA VAL A 119 2.97 8.56 -6.88
C VAL A 119 3.12 7.62 -5.69
N PHE A 120 2.44 7.98 -4.61
CA PHE A 120 2.22 7.12 -3.46
C PHE A 120 0.80 6.56 -3.54
N GLU A 121 0.70 5.25 -3.47
CA GLU A 121 -0.54 4.53 -3.65
C GLU A 121 -0.96 3.81 -2.37
N ILE A 122 -2.23 3.91 -2.02
CA ILE A 122 -2.83 3.24 -0.87
C ILE A 122 -3.95 2.35 -1.38
N PHE A 123 -3.81 1.05 -1.19
CA PHE A 123 -4.85 0.08 -1.50
C PHE A 123 -5.53 -0.38 -0.23
N LEU A 124 -6.85 -0.27 -0.17
CA LEU A 124 -7.66 -0.68 0.98
C LEU A 124 -8.74 -1.66 0.54
N LYS A 125 -8.81 -2.79 1.20
CA LYS A 125 -9.74 -3.88 0.87
C LYS A 125 -10.32 -4.49 2.14
N PRO A 126 -11.67 -4.58 2.30
CA PRO A 126 -12.23 -5.42 3.34
C PRO A 126 -11.79 -6.87 3.11
N GLU A 127 -11.45 -7.60 4.17
CA GLU A 127 -10.94 -8.97 4.03
C GLU A 127 -11.92 -9.87 3.28
N ASN A 128 -13.18 -9.82 3.65
CA ASN A 128 -14.24 -10.68 3.12
C ASN A 128 -15.03 -10.06 1.95
N ALA A 129 -14.44 -9.12 1.21
CA ALA A 129 -15.07 -8.54 0.02
C ALA A 129 -14.19 -8.70 -1.23
N ASN A 130 -14.81 -8.61 -2.40
CA ASN A 130 -14.08 -8.62 -3.67
C ASN A 130 -13.65 -7.22 -4.12
N TYR A 131 -14.37 -6.19 -3.67
CA TYR A 131 -14.06 -4.81 -4.02
C TYR A 131 -12.88 -4.26 -3.21
N TYR A 132 -12.25 -3.23 -3.75
CA TYR A 132 -11.18 -2.48 -3.09
C TYR A 132 -11.09 -1.05 -3.60
N TRP A 133 -10.37 -0.25 -2.84
CA TRP A 133 -10.06 1.14 -3.16
C TRP A 133 -8.57 1.27 -3.46
N GLU A 134 -8.25 2.15 -4.41
CA GLU A 134 -6.90 2.58 -4.72
C GLU A 134 -6.87 4.10 -4.67
N LEU A 135 -5.98 4.66 -3.87
CA LEU A 135 -5.81 6.08 -3.70
C LEU A 135 -4.42 6.47 -4.17
N HIS A 136 -4.34 7.46 -5.05
CA HIS A 136 -3.09 8.06 -5.50
C HIS A 136 -2.88 9.39 -4.81
N ILE A 137 -1.67 9.67 -4.33
CA ILE A 137 -1.25 10.97 -3.81
C ILE A 137 0.08 11.31 -4.45
N THR A 138 0.18 12.51 -5.02
CA THR A 138 1.37 12.96 -5.76
C THR A 138 2.16 14.02 -4.99
N PRO A 139 3.46 14.22 -5.29
CA PRO A 139 4.23 15.33 -4.71
C PRO A 139 3.63 16.70 -5.01
N ALA A 140 2.99 16.88 -6.18
CA ALA A 140 2.31 18.12 -6.54
C ALA A 140 1.05 18.41 -5.71
N GLY A 141 0.63 17.47 -4.84
CA GLY A 141 -0.54 17.62 -3.98
C GLY A 141 -1.85 17.33 -4.68
N TYR A 142 -1.87 16.45 -5.68
CA TYR A 142 -3.09 15.91 -6.30
C TYR A 142 -3.41 14.53 -5.77
N CYS A 143 -4.71 14.20 -5.74
CA CYS A 143 -5.22 12.91 -5.31
C CYS A 143 -6.20 12.35 -6.33
N ALA A 144 -6.13 11.04 -6.56
CA ALA A 144 -7.17 10.29 -7.22
C ALA A 144 -7.66 9.14 -6.35
N VAL A 145 -8.96 8.87 -6.40
CA VAL A 145 -9.55 7.72 -5.72
C VAL A 145 -10.27 6.87 -6.74
N ILE A 146 -9.88 5.62 -6.82
CA ILE A 146 -10.37 4.65 -7.79
C ILE A 146 -11.04 3.51 -7.04
N PHE A 147 -12.26 3.19 -7.42
CA PHE A 147 -13.02 2.08 -6.89
C PHE A 147 -13.01 0.91 -7.86
N TYR A 148 -12.60 -0.25 -7.37
CA TYR A 148 -12.63 -1.51 -8.12
C TYR A 148 -13.68 -2.44 -7.52
N PRO A 149 -14.71 -2.81 -8.28
CA PRO A 149 -15.72 -3.76 -7.82
C PRO A 149 -15.16 -5.17 -7.59
N SER A 150 -14.10 -5.53 -8.29
CA SER A 150 -13.34 -6.76 -8.10
C SER A 150 -11.97 -6.68 -8.75
N ARG A 151 -11.05 -7.59 -8.37
CA ARG A 151 -9.69 -7.69 -8.92
C ARG A 151 -9.64 -7.78 -10.46
N GLY A 152 -10.61 -8.42 -11.08
CA GLY A 152 -10.65 -8.62 -12.54
C GLY A 152 -10.83 -7.31 -13.33
N TYR A 153 -11.32 -6.25 -12.73
CA TYR A 153 -11.66 -5.02 -13.45
C TYR A 153 -10.44 -4.29 -14.03
N HIS A 154 -9.27 -4.38 -13.41
CA HIS A 154 -8.07 -3.75 -13.97
C HIS A 154 -7.60 -4.40 -15.30
N PHE A 155 -7.88 -5.68 -15.51
CA PHE A 155 -7.62 -6.36 -16.79
C PHE A 155 -8.68 -6.05 -17.84
N LEU A 156 -9.89 -5.69 -17.39
CA LEU A 156 -11.02 -5.33 -18.25
C LEU A 156 -11.07 -3.83 -18.57
N SER A 157 -10.05 -3.07 -18.20
CA SER A 157 -10.00 -1.61 -18.31
C SER A 157 -10.27 -1.05 -19.71
N LYS A 158 -10.14 -1.86 -20.77
CA LYS A 158 -10.55 -1.48 -22.14
C LYS A 158 -12.06 -1.60 -22.38
N ILE A 159 -12.78 -2.32 -21.53
CA ILE A 159 -14.21 -2.62 -21.65
C ILE A 159 -15.00 -1.97 -20.51
N VAL A 160 -14.47 -2.06 -19.29
CA VAL A 160 -15.06 -1.48 -18.07
C VAL A 160 -13.97 -0.71 -17.36
N MET A 161 -14.03 0.62 -17.45
CA MET A 161 -13.09 1.48 -16.73
C MET A 161 -13.31 1.34 -15.22
N PRO A 162 -12.22 1.25 -14.41
CA PRO A 162 -12.35 1.45 -12.98
C PRO A 162 -13.05 2.77 -12.73
N GLU A 163 -13.94 2.79 -11.77
CA GLU A 163 -14.69 4.00 -11.49
C GLU A 163 -13.85 4.96 -10.67
N VAL A 164 -13.46 6.11 -11.25
CA VAL A 164 -12.92 7.21 -10.47
C VAL A 164 -14.04 7.72 -9.55
N ARG A 165 -13.92 7.43 -8.27
CA ARG A 165 -14.94 7.72 -7.27
C ARG A 165 -14.34 8.51 -6.11
N PRO A 166 -14.36 9.84 -6.19
CA PRO A 166 -13.80 10.68 -5.13
C PRO A 166 -14.48 10.42 -3.79
N LEU A 167 -13.68 10.33 -2.73
CA LEU A 167 -14.17 10.40 -1.36
C LEU A 167 -14.30 11.89 -1.02
N LYS A 168 -15.51 12.33 -0.64
CA LYS A 168 -15.84 13.76 -0.48
C LYS A 168 -15.17 14.39 0.72
N LYS A 169 -14.90 13.60 1.76
CA LYS A 169 -14.31 14.06 3.03
C LYS A 169 -12.81 13.75 3.13
N ILE A 170 -12.20 13.20 2.08
CA ILE A 170 -10.76 12.93 2.10
C ILE A 170 -9.99 14.25 2.28
N LYS A 171 -8.96 14.19 3.12
CA LYS A 171 -7.99 15.27 3.26
C LYS A 171 -6.61 14.71 2.95
N TYR A 172 -5.80 15.47 2.25
CA TYR A 172 -4.43 15.07 1.92
C TYR A 172 -3.56 16.31 1.73
N LYS A 173 -2.28 16.14 2.00
CA LYS A 173 -1.29 17.18 1.79
C LYS A 173 0.06 16.55 1.52
N SER A 174 0.79 17.09 0.54
CA SER A 174 2.18 16.77 0.27
C SER A 174 3.06 17.98 0.53
N VAL A 175 4.28 17.73 1.00
CA VAL A 175 5.33 18.73 1.22
C VAL A 175 6.60 18.21 0.56
N ILE A 176 7.25 19.04 -0.24
CA ILE A 176 8.50 18.71 -0.93
C ILE A 176 9.69 19.41 -0.29
N SER A 177 10.82 18.73 -0.24
CA SER A 177 12.13 19.29 0.12
C SER A 177 13.05 19.15 -1.07
N GLY A 178 12.93 20.08 -1.98
CA GLY A 178 13.54 20.11 -3.30
C GLY A 178 12.74 20.99 -4.26
N THR A 179 12.81 20.69 -5.54
CA THR A 179 12.13 21.40 -6.62
C THR A 179 11.32 20.44 -7.47
N LEU A 180 10.08 20.79 -7.74
CA LEU A 180 9.17 19.95 -8.51
C LEU A 180 9.48 20.04 -10.01
N ASN A 181 9.58 18.91 -10.71
CA ASN A 181 9.76 18.81 -12.17
C ASN A 181 11.02 19.52 -12.70
N ARG A 182 12.09 19.50 -11.92
CA ARG A 182 13.35 20.11 -12.30
C ARG A 182 14.52 19.14 -12.15
N SER A 183 14.74 18.34 -13.15
CA SER A 183 15.78 17.29 -13.15
C SER A 183 17.24 17.80 -13.32
N GLY A 184 17.49 19.09 -13.12
CA GLY A 184 18.83 19.69 -13.20
C GLY A 184 19.53 19.89 -11.86
N ASP A 185 18.89 19.56 -10.77
CA ASP A 185 19.38 19.60 -9.39
C ASP A 185 19.13 18.28 -8.68
N PHE A 186 19.42 18.21 -7.38
CA PHE A 186 19.18 17.05 -6.55
C PHE A 186 18.17 17.41 -5.46
N ASP A 187 17.07 16.71 -5.44
CA ASP A 187 16.07 16.81 -4.39
C ASP A 187 16.46 15.95 -3.17
N ARG A 188 15.67 16.03 -2.12
CA ARG A 188 15.94 15.29 -0.89
C ARG A 188 14.86 14.29 -0.55
N LEU A 189 13.63 14.76 -0.50
CA LEU A 189 12.46 13.95 -0.12
C LEU A 189 11.17 14.71 -0.38
N TRP A 190 10.09 13.97 -0.38
CA TRP A 190 8.76 14.52 -0.14
C TRP A 190 8.05 13.70 0.95
N SER A 191 7.11 14.35 1.62
CA SER A 191 6.28 13.74 2.64
C SER A 191 4.82 13.99 2.34
N LEU A 192 3.96 13.15 2.90
CA LEU A 192 2.53 13.31 2.74
C LEU A 192 1.79 12.87 3.99
N GLU A 193 0.60 13.43 4.14
CA GLU A 193 -0.44 12.94 5.03
C GLU A 193 -1.76 12.81 4.27
N ALA A 194 -2.48 11.74 4.56
CA ALA A 194 -3.84 11.50 4.08
C ALA A 194 -4.76 11.11 5.23
N ALA A 195 -5.92 11.75 5.32
CA ALA A 195 -7.02 11.36 6.21
C ALA A 195 -8.15 10.77 5.36
N ILE A 196 -8.32 9.47 5.43
CA ILE A 196 -9.26 8.68 4.62
C ILE A 196 -10.53 8.47 5.43
N PRO A 197 -11.71 8.98 4.98
CA PRO A 197 -12.93 8.95 5.76
C PRO A 197 -13.49 7.53 5.90
N LEU A 198 -13.63 7.05 7.13
CA LEU A 198 -14.06 5.67 7.44
C LEU A 198 -15.50 5.41 7.03
N ASP A 199 -16.38 6.40 7.17
CA ASP A 199 -17.79 6.28 6.79
C ASP A 199 -17.98 6.16 5.27
N GLU A 200 -17.15 6.81 4.47
CA GLU A 200 -17.22 6.70 3.01
C GLU A 200 -16.62 5.37 2.52
N LEU A 201 -15.59 4.84 3.17
CA LEU A 201 -15.11 3.48 2.91
C LEU A 201 -16.20 2.46 3.25
N ALA A 202 -16.86 2.63 4.40
CA ALA A 202 -17.92 1.75 4.88
C ALA A 202 -19.23 1.85 4.08
N ALA A 203 -19.40 2.87 3.26
CA ALA A 203 -20.63 3.09 2.45
C ALA A 203 -20.93 1.94 1.46
N LYS A 204 -20.00 1.00 1.26
CA LYS A 204 -20.20 -0.25 0.52
C LYS A 204 -20.73 -1.40 1.38
N GLY A 205 -21.06 -1.15 2.64
CA GLY A 205 -21.73 -2.09 3.55
C GLY A 205 -20.83 -2.85 4.52
N ILE A 206 -19.50 -2.62 4.48
CA ILE A 206 -18.56 -3.24 5.43
C ILE A 206 -17.92 -2.14 6.28
N PRO A 207 -18.15 -2.10 7.60
CA PRO A 207 -17.55 -1.13 8.49
C PRO A 207 -16.03 -1.22 8.51
N PHE A 208 -15.38 -0.11 8.87
CA PHE A 208 -13.96 -0.07 9.12
C PHE A 208 -13.71 -0.06 10.64
N ASP A 209 -13.63 -1.23 11.23
CA ASP A 209 -13.44 -1.41 12.67
C ASP A 209 -12.68 -2.71 12.97
N SER A 210 -12.51 -3.03 14.27
CA SER A 210 -11.81 -4.24 14.72
C SER A 210 -12.54 -5.55 14.41
N ASP A 211 -13.86 -5.51 14.25
CA ASP A 211 -14.69 -6.70 14.03
C ASP A 211 -14.79 -7.05 12.53
N HIS A 212 -14.46 -6.08 11.68
CA HIS A 212 -14.43 -6.20 10.23
C HIS A 212 -13.00 -5.92 9.72
N PRO A 213 -12.13 -6.95 9.61
CA PRO A 213 -10.74 -6.75 9.21
C PRO A 213 -10.62 -6.15 7.82
N TRP A 214 -9.72 -5.19 7.69
CA TRP A 214 -9.32 -4.60 6.42
C TRP A 214 -7.87 -4.93 6.10
N ARG A 215 -7.60 -5.09 4.82
CA ARG A 215 -6.27 -5.29 4.27
C ARG A 215 -5.76 -4.03 3.61
N ILE A 216 -4.45 -3.87 3.63
CA ILE A 216 -3.77 -2.71 3.08
C ILE A 216 -2.52 -3.13 2.29
N LEU A 217 -2.30 -2.45 1.18
CA LEU A 217 -1.01 -2.38 0.52
C LEU A 217 -0.65 -0.92 0.32
N ILE A 218 0.59 -0.59 0.58
CA ILE A 218 1.20 0.68 0.21
C ILE A 218 2.12 0.43 -0.96
N GLY A 219 1.96 1.21 -2.02
CA GLY A 219 2.79 1.22 -3.22
C GLY A 219 3.46 2.58 -3.43
N ARG A 220 4.61 2.57 -4.07
CA ARG A 220 5.27 3.78 -4.57
C ARG A 220 5.83 3.53 -5.95
N TYR A 221 5.55 4.45 -6.85
CA TYR A 221 6.31 4.67 -8.07
C TYR A 221 7.26 5.85 -7.84
N ASN A 222 8.53 5.66 -8.14
CA ASN A 222 9.57 6.67 -8.04
C ASN A 222 10.27 6.81 -9.38
N TYR A 223 10.05 7.92 -10.04
CA TYR A 223 10.67 8.27 -11.31
C TYR A 223 11.87 9.17 -11.02
N SER A 224 12.94 9.04 -11.82
CA SER A 224 14.09 9.92 -11.71
C SER A 224 14.84 9.91 -13.04
N CYS A 225 15.34 11.04 -13.49
CA CYS A 225 16.24 11.12 -14.66
C CYS A 225 17.56 10.38 -14.41
N HIS A 226 17.90 10.11 -13.15
CA HIS A 226 19.10 9.37 -12.75
C HIS A 226 18.91 7.85 -12.82
N GLN A 227 17.68 7.39 -13.10
CA GLN A 227 17.32 5.97 -13.18
C GLN A 227 16.79 5.60 -14.56
N LYS A 228 17.20 4.44 -15.07
CA LYS A 228 16.72 3.96 -16.38
C LYS A 228 15.29 3.47 -16.37
N ILE A 229 14.78 3.08 -15.22
CA ILE A 229 13.46 2.45 -15.01
C ILE A 229 12.89 3.01 -13.74
N CYS A 230 11.59 3.28 -13.71
CA CYS A 230 10.87 3.65 -12.51
C CYS A 230 11.12 2.64 -11.40
N GLU A 231 11.50 3.11 -10.23
CA GLU A 231 11.67 2.27 -9.06
C GLU A 231 10.32 2.04 -8.39
N LEU A 232 9.99 0.76 -8.14
CA LEU A 232 8.79 0.36 -7.46
C LEU A 232 9.13 -0.21 -6.08
N SER A 233 8.40 0.25 -5.08
CA SER A 233 8.52 -0.26 -3.72
C SER A 233 7.16 -0.39 -3.05
N SER A 234 7.07 -1.25 -2.03
CA SER A 234 5.81 -1.51 -1.34
C SER A 234 6.00 -1.95 0.10
N PHE A 235 4.95 -1.79 0.89
CA PHE A 235 4.73 -2.52 2.12
C PHE A 235 3.28 -3.06 2.12
N PRO A 236 3.07 -4.37 2.35
CA PRO A 236 4.07 -5.45 2.51
C PRO A 236 5.01 -5.64 1.32
N GLN A 237 6.11 -6.38 1.54
CA GLN A 237 6.97 -6.80 0.46
C GLN A 237 6.27 -7.79 -0.43
N LEU A 238 6.04 -7.43 -1.68
CA LEU A 238 5.43 -8.30 -2.67
C LEU A 238 6.40 -9.36 -3.21
N ASN A 239 5.89 -10.49 -3.66
CA ASN A 239 6.68 -11.46 -4.41
C ASN A 239 7.03 -10.96 -5.81
N ARG A 240 6.09 -10.28 -6.47
CA ARG A 240 6.27 -9.61 -7.77
C ARG A 240 5.61 -8.25 -7.72
N PHE A 241 6.06 -7.31 -8.53
CA PHE A 241 5.37 -6.04 -8.67
C PHE A 241 4.02 -6.21 -9.34
N ASN A 242 3.03 -6.40 -8.51
CA ASN A 242 1.62 -6.38 -8.87
C ASN A 242 0.84 -5.84 -7.68
N PHE A 243 0.58 -4.56 -7.66
CA PHE A 243 -0.14 -3.90 -6.56
C PHE A 243 -1.60 -4.36 -6.43
N HIS A 244 -2.12 -5.13 -7.39
CA HIS A 244 -3.43 -5.77 -7.30
C HIS A 244 -3.37 -7.24 -6.80
N ALA A 245 -2.26 -7.68 -6.24
CA ALA A 245 -2.11 -9.01 -5.65
C ALA A 245 -2.69 -9.05 -4.22
N HIS A 246 -4.01 -9.10 -4.10
CA HIS A 246 -4.74 -8.99 -2.83
C HIS A 246 -4.32 -10.03 -1.79
N GLU A 247 -3.86 -11.19 -2.22
CA GLU A 247 -3.34 -12.26 -1.37
C GLU A 247 -2.06 -11.87 -0.62
N GLU A 248 -1.36 -10.84 -1.08
CA GLU A 248 -0.12 -10.34 -0.50
C GLU A 248 -0.32 -9.07 0.35
N TYR A 249 -1.55 -8.57 0.46
CA TYR A 249 -1.85 -7.40 1.29
C TYR A 249 -1.68 -7.73 2.77
N GLY A 250 -1.15 -6.78 3.53
CA GLY A 250 -1.10 -6.82 4.99
C GLY A 250 -2.47 -6.60 5.61
N THR A 251 -2.59 -6.89 6.91
CA THR A 251 -3.79 -6.61 7.71
C THR A 251 -3.61 -5.31 8.49
N ILE A 252 -4.69 -4.56 8.67
CA ILE A 252 -4.69 -3.38 9.55
C ILE A 252 -5.16 -3.80 10.93
N ARG A 253 -4.35 -3.52 11.96
CA ARG A 253 -4.76 -3.68 13.35
C ARG A 253 -4.97 -2.34 14.03
N LEU A 254 -6.18 -2.07 14.47
CA LEU A 254 -6.55 -0.87 15.20
C LEU A 254 -6.20 -1.01 16.69
N VAL A 255 -5.37 -0.12 17.22
CA VAL A 255 -4.93 -0.14 18.61
C VAL A 255 -5.32 1.16 19.31
N ARG A 256 -6.19 1.07 20.31
CA ARG A 256 -6.51 2.17 21.23
C ARG A 256 -5.63 2.06 22.46
N ALA A 257 -5.17 3.19 22.99
CA ALA A 257 -4.54 3.20 24.29
C ALA A 257 -5.52 2.63 25.32
N LYS A 258 -5.05 1.73 26.20
CA LYS A 258 -5.87 1.28 27.34
C LYS A 258 -6.30 2.53 28.10
N SER A 259 -7.60 2.73 28.26
CA SER A 259 -8.10 3.79 29.14
C SER A 259 -7.47 3.55 30.52
N LYS A 260 -6.70 4.51 31.04
CA LYS A 260 -6.35 4.49 32.45
C LYS A 260 -7.68 4.63 33.19
N ILE A 261 -8.23 3.52 33.66
CA ILE A 261 -9.29 3.56 34.66
C ILE A 261 -8.67 4.31 35.83
N ARG A 262 -9.05 5.56 36.05
CA ARG A 262 -8.71 6.24 37.29
C ARG A 262 -9.50 5.54 38.37
N PRO A 263 -8.81 5.11 39.44
CA PRO A 263 -9.48 4.50 40.58
C PRO A 263 -10.44 5.47 41.25
#